data_6bcd47e9ac6e9907d111adbc2dd893d1
#
_entry.id   6bcd47e9ac6e9907d111adbc2dd893d1
#
_cell.length_a   1.000
_cell.length_b   1.000
_cell.length_c   1.000
_cell.angle_alpha   90.00
_cell.angle_beta   90.00
_cell.angle_gamma   90.00
#
_symmetry.space_group_name_H-M   'P 1'
#
loop_
_entity.id
_entity.type
_entity.pdbx_description
1 polymer ?
#
loop_
_entity_poly.entity_id
_entity_poly.type
_entity_poly.pdbx_seq_one_letter_code
_entity_poly.pdbx_strand_id
1 'polypeptide(L)'
;YRANGGVSPINEQNRALLAALKQALAERGPRIPIVWANRNWDPYVSDVLQQAYEEGHRNILVLATSAYPGYSSCRQYREDYGVALQKLGLHGQMRVDKIRQFFDTPGFVQAFADGLQDGLKQVQEQVAARHADGTAAAGNGRIRIMFCTHSVPTSAANEAGPRGIDYEGGSAYVEKHLQVARAVLAWVQEHHESLLDNTDW
;
A
#
# COMPACT_ATOMS: atom_id res chain seq x y z
N TYR A 1 -13.32 8.87 12.74
CA TYR A 1 -12.29 8.96 13.77
C TYR A 1 -12.87 8.83 15.20
N ARG A 2 -13.97 9.53 15.54
CA ARG A 2 -14.54 9.49 16.91
C ARG A 2 -14.91 8.07 17.38
N ALA A 3 -15.44 7.23 16.49
CA ALA A 3 -15.76 5.83 16.77
C ALA A 3 -14.51 4.96 17.08
N ASN A 4 -13.33 5.40 16.64
CA ASN A 4 -12.05 4.71 16.82
C ASN A 4 -11.14 5.46 17.83
N GLY A 5 -11.70 6.12 18.84
CA GLY A 5 -10.93 6.84 19.84
C GLY A 5 -10.44 8.24 19.44
N GLY A 6 -10.85 8.75 18.28
CA GLY A 6 -10.58 10.13 17.85
C GLY A 6 -9.17 10.40 17.29
N VAL A 7 -8.27 9.41 17.26
CA VAL A 7 -6.89 9.53 16.80
C VAL A 7 -6.65 8.62 15.58
N SER A 8 -5.93 9.12 14.58
CA SER A 8 -5.50 8.29 13.44
C SER A 8 -4.36 7.36 13.87
N PRO A 9 -4.42 6.05 13.61
CA PRO A 9 -3.34 5.11 13.95
C PRO A 9 -2.15 5.20 12.98
N ILE A 10 -2.18 6.06 11.96
CA ILE A 10 -1.22 6.07 10.86
C ILE A 10 0.23 6.28 11.31
N ASN A 11 0.44 7.13 12.30
CA ASN A 11 1.79 7.39 12.82
C ASN A 11 2.37 6.18 13.56
N GLU A 12 1.52 5.47 14.31
CA GLU A 12 1.91 4.24 14.99
C GLU A 12 2.21 3.14 13.97
N GLN A 13 1.35 2.97 12.98
CA GLN A 13 1.56 2.01 11.88
C GLN A 13 2.83 2.31 11.09
N ASN A 14 3.14 3.58 10.80
CA ASN A 14 4.38 3.95 10.12
C ASN A 14 5.63 3.66 10.99
N ARG A 15 5.56 3.86 12.31
CA ARG A 15 6.67 3.49 13.21
C ARG A 15 6.86 1.98 13.28
N ALA A 16 5.77 1.20 13.30
CA ALA A 16 5.83 -0.26 13.27
C ALA A 16 6.45 -0.76 11.94
N LEU A 17 6.05 -0.19 10.81
CA LEU A 17 6.64 -0.48 9.51
C LEU A 17 8.14 -0.14 9.47
N LEU A 18 8.53 1.03 10.00
CA LEU A 18 9.93 1.43 10.10
C LEU A 18 10.76 0.43 10.92
N ALA A 19 10.22 -0.02 12.06
CA ALA A 19 10.88 -1.00 12.90
C ALA A 19 11.06 -2.35 12.17
N ALA A 20 10.01 -2.83 11.51
CA ALA A 20 10.05 -4.08 10.73
C ALA A 20 11.05 -4.00 9.56
N LEU A 21 11.10 -2.87 8.85
CA LEU A 21 12.07 -2.65 7.77
C LEU A 21 13.51 -2.62 8.28
N LYS A 22 13.78 -1.96 9.42
CA LYS A 22 15.10 -1.96 10.06
C LYS A 22 15.54 -3.37 10.43
N GLN A 23 14.65 -4.16 11.02
CA GLN A 23 14.93 -5.54 11.37
C GLN A 23 15.22 -6.38 10.12
N ALA A 24 14.34 -6.35 9.12
CA ALA A 24 14.50 -7.14 7.90
C ALA A 24 15.79 -6.82 7.14
N LEU A 25 16.20 -5.55 7.10
CA LEU A 25 17.45 -5.15 6.47
C LEU A 25 18.68 -5.56 7.32
N ALA A 26 18.60 -5.49 8.63
CA ALA A 26 19.69 -5.96 9.50
C ALA A 26 19.96 -7.46 9.34
N GLU A 27 18.92 -8.25 9.06
CA GLU A 27 19.02 -9.70 8.86
C GLU A 27 19.50 -10.09 7.45
N ARG A 28 19.19 -9.28 6.43
CA ARG A 28 19.32 -9.68 5.01
C ARG A 28 20.31 -8.88 4.19
N GLY A 29 20.74 -7.74 4.66
CA GLY A 29 21.44 -6.81 3.79
C GLY A 29 22.40 -5.86 4.46
N PRO A 30 22.79 -4.82 3.72
CA PRO A 30 23.69 -3.80 4.21
C PRO A 30 23.06 -3.00 5.35
N ARG A 31 23.89 -2.61 6.31
CA ARG A 31 23.49 -1.68 7.37
C ARG A 31 23.36 -0.27 6.79
N ILE A 32 22.16 0.13 6.44
CA ILE A 32 21.84 1.48 5.98
C ILE A 32 20.96 2.17 7.01
N PRO A 33 21.18 3.47 7.30
CA PRO A 33 20.29 4.24 8.13
C PRO A 33 18.91 4.33 7.46
N ILE A 34 17.85 4.11 8.23
CA ILE A 34 16.48 4.29 7.77
C ILE A 34 15.82 5.30 8.70
N VAL A 35 15.28 6.36 8.11
CA VAL A 35 14.57 7.42 8.81
C VAL A 35 13.16 7.57 8.26
N TRP A 36 12.27 8.13 9.03
CA TRP A 36 10.90 8.38 8.64
C TRP A 36 10.67 9.87 8.42
N ALA A 37 9.98 10.22 7.36
CA ALA A 37 9.57 11.57 7.04
C ALA A 37 8.12 11.60 6.55
N ASN A 38 7.42 12.69 6.80
CA ASN A 38 6.07 12.93 6.34
C ASN A 38 6.03 14.12 5.39
N ARG A 39 5.05 14.12 4.49
CA ARG A 39 4.79 15.24 3.58
C ARG A 39 4.12 16.41 4.29
N ASN A 40 3.15 16.14 5.15
CA ASN A 40 2.22 17.14 5.71
C ASN A 40 2.25 17.21 7.23
N TRP A 41 3.19 16.56 7.89
CA TRP A 41 3.32 16.50 9.34
C TRP A 41 4.77 16.26 9.77
N ASP A 42 5.10 16.53 11.03
CA ASP A 42 6.40 16.24 11.64
C ASP A 42 6.67 14.72 11.75
N PRO A 43 7.95 14.32 11.46
CA PRO A 43 9.06 15.05 10.86
C PRO A 43 8.85 15.34 9.37
N TYR A 44 9.07 16.59 8.95
CA TYR A 44 8.90 16.97 7.55
C TYR A 44 10.04 16.48 6.67
N VAL A 45 9.73 16.22 5.41
CA VAL A 45 10.72 15.77 4.40
C VAL A 45 11.91 16.74 4.30
N SER A 46 11.66 18.06 4.33
CA SER A 46 12.73 19.08 4.29
C SER A 46 13.72 18.92 5.43
N ASP A 47 13.22 18.75 6.65
CA ASP A 47 14.04 18.69 7.86
C ASP A 47 14.89 17.42 7.88
N VAL A 48 14.29 16.30 7.46
CA VAL A 48 15.00 15.02 7.35
C VAL A 48 16.06 15.05 6.25
N LEU A 49 15.80 15.71 5.11
CA LEU A 49 16.79 15.86 4.03
C LEU A 49 17.95 16.75 4.47
N GLN A 50 17.67 17.85 5.19
CA GLN A 50 18.71 18.72 5.72
C GLN A 50 19.59 17.98 6.72
N GLN A 51 19.00 17.30 7.70
CA GLN A 51 19.74 16.51 8.68
C GLN A 51 20.60 15.44 7.99
N ALA A 52 20.06 14.70 7.04
CA ALA A 52 20.82 13.70 6.29
C ALA A 52 22.00 14.31 5.54
N TYR A 53 21.86 15.51 4.99
CA TYR A 53 22.95 16.21 4.33
C TYR A 53 24.05 16.64 5.33
N GLU A 54 23.68 17.16 6.49
CA GLU A 54 24.60 17.54 7.56
C GLU A 54 25.36 16.34 8.13
N GLU A 55 24.71 15.17 8.19
CA GLU A 55 25.32 13.87 8.55
C GLU A 55 26.23 13.29 7.47
N GLY A 56 26.37 13.95 6.32
CA GLY A 56 27.26 13.55 5.23
C GLY A 56 26.60 12.67 4.16
N HIS A 57 25.32 12.36 4.25
CA HIS A 57 24.60 11.60 3.24
C HIS A 57 24.33 12.43 1.99
N ARG A 58 24.58 11.86 0.81
CA ARG A 58 24.42 12.54 -0.49
C ARG A 58 23.49 11.78 -1.44
N ASN A 59 23.20 10.53 -1.14
CA ASN A 59 22.30 9.68 -1.92
C ASN A 59 21.21 9.15 -0.99
N ILE A 60 19.98 9.55 -1.27
CA ILE A 60 18.80 9.15 -0.50
C ILE A 60 17.92 8.26 -1.37
N LEU A 61 17.51 7.14 -0.84
CA LEU A 61 16.53 6.25 -1.46
C LEU A 61 15.22 6.31 -0.68
N VAL A 62 14.15 6.71 -1.33
CA VAL A 62 12.85 6.91 -0.70
C VAL A 62 11.91 5.75 -1.00
N LEU A 63 11.39 5.12 0.04
CA LEU A 63 10.23 4.23 -0.01
C LEU A 63 8.97 5.04 0.36
N ALA A 64 8.15 5.37 -0.63
CA ALA A 64 6.83 5.94 -0.36
C ALA A 64 5.88 4.82 0.10
N THR A 65 5.19 5.02 1.22
CA THR A 65 4.24 4.03 1.78
C THR A 65 2.91 3.98 1.00
N SER A 66 3.01 4.06 -0.33
CA SER A 66 1.91 3.98 -1.28
C SER A 66 2.25 2.93 -2.34
N ALA A 67 1.51 1.82 -2.33
CA ALA A 67 1.84 0.66 -3.13
C ALA A 67 1.53 0.83 -4.61
N TYR A 68 0.48 1.56 -4.96
CA TYR A 68 -0.06 1.66 -6.32
C TYR A 68 0.40 2.91 -7.07
N PRO A 69 0.46 2.84 -8.42
CA PRO A 69 0.76 4.02 -9.24
C PRO A 69 -0.37 5.05 -9.16
N GLY A 70 -0.01 6.31 -9.10
CA GLY A 70 -0.93 7.44 -9.11
C GLY A 70 -0.17 8.75 -9.07
N TYR A 71 -0.83 9.86 -9.39
CA TYR A 71 -0.19 11.18 -9.29
C TYR A 71 0.36 11.42 -7.88
N SER A 72 -0.48 11.22 -6.85
CA SER A 72 -0.13 11.47 -5.45
C SER A 72 0.94 10.52 -4.89
N SER A 73 1.07 9.32 -5.45
CA SER A 73 2.03 8.31 -5.00
C SER A 73 3.35 8.30 -5.78
N CYS A 74 3.36 8.84 -6.99
CA CYS A 74 4.52 8.84 -7.87
C CYS A 74 5.08 10.23 -8.09
N ARG A 75 4.31 11.08 -8.75
CA ARG A 75 4.78 12.38 -9.25
C ARG A 75 4.85 13.41 -8.14
N GLN A 76 3.82 13.52 -7.34
CA GLN A 76 3.75 14.50 -6.28
C GLN A 76 4.86 14.34 -5.24
N TYR A 77 5.24 13.11 -4.88
CA TYR A 77 6.41 12.89 -4.00
C TYR A 77 7.71 13.40 -4.62
N ARG A 78 7.91 13.17 -5.93
CA ARG A 78 9.11 13.68 -6.63
C ARG A 78 9.15 15.21 -6.69
N GLU A 79 8.00 15.83 -6.91
CA GLU A 79 7.85 17.28 -6.90
C GLU A 79 8.17 17.85 -5.51
N ASP A 80 7.64 17.23 -4.45
CA ASP A 80 7.91 17.64 -3.06
C ASP A 80 9.41 17.56 -2.71
N TYR A 81 10.10 16.49 -3.13
CA TYR A 81 11.55 16.37 -2.92
C TYR A 81 12.32 17.42 -3.71
N GLY A 82 11.95 17.67 -4.96
CA GLY A 82 12.55 18.71 -5.79
C GLY A 82 12.42 20.09 -5.16
N VAL A 83 11.22 20.42 -4.69
CA VAL A 83 10.95 21.69 -4.00
C VAL A 83 11.73 21.79 -2.69
N ALA A 84 11.81 20.72 -1.91
CA ALA A 84 12.58 20.69 -0.67
C ALA A 84 14.08 20.92 -0.95
N LEU A 85 14.67 20.23 -1.91
CA LEU A 85 16.07 20.41 -2.29
C LEU A 85 16.38 21.82 -2.80
N GLN A 86 15.47 22.43 -3.56
CA GLN A 86 15.63 23.83 -3.99
C GLN A 86 15.60 24.80 -2.81
N LYS A 87 14.63 24.67 -1.92
CA LYS A 87 14.50 25.55 -0.73
C LYS A 87 15.71 25.46 0.20
N LEU A 88 16.29 24.27 0.31
CA LEU A 88 17.48 24.01 1.13
C LEU A 88 18.81 24.38 0.43
N GLY A 89 18.77 24.75 -0.86
CA GLY A 89 20.00 24.99 -1.64
C GLY A 89 20.79 23.71 -1.92
N LEU A 90 20.19 22.54 -1.80
CA LEU A 90 20.82 21.24 -1.97
C LEU A 90 20.65 20.64 -3.36
N HIS A 91 19.97 21.34 -4.26
CA HIS A 91 19.82 20.92 -5.65
C HIS A 91 21.21 20.74 -6.32
N GLY A 92 21.44 19.56 -6.90
CA GLY A 92 22.75 19.19 -7.47
C GLY A 92 23.80 18.74 -6.44
N GLN A 93 23.56 18.90 -5.14
CA GLN A 93 24.46 18.45 -4.07
C GLN A 93 24.00 17.16 -3.40
N MET A 94 22.70 16.86 -3.48
CA MET A 94 22.09 15.65 -2.95
C MET A 94 21.21 15.01 -4.02
N ARG A 95 21.30 13.69 -4.15
CA ARG A 95 20.46 12.89 -5.04
C ARG A 95 19.38 12.20 -4.22
N VAL A 96 18.12 12.34 -4.64
CA VAL A 96 16.96 11.67 -4.04
C VAL A 96 16.27 10.84 -5.09
N ASP A 97 16.37 9.52 -4.94
CA ASP A 97 15.68 8.54 -5.80
C ASP A 97 14.51 7.91 -5.05
N LYS A 98 13.45 7.59 -5.78
CA LYS A 98 12.27 6.92 -5.24
C LYS A 98 12.22 5.48 -5.74
N ILE A 99 12.03 4.51 -4.83
CA ILE A 99 11.75 3.12 -5.16
C ILE A 99 10.45 3.04 -5.96
N ARG A 100 10.35 2.09 -6.89
CA ARG A 100 9.11 1.81 -7.61
C ARG A 100 7.99 1.40 -6.64
N GLN A 101 6.76 1.47 -7.10
CA GLN A 101 5.60 0.90 -6.40
C GLN A 101 5.80 -0.61 -6.19
N PHE A 102 5.24 -1.11 -5.10
CA PHE A 102 5.47 -2.48 -4.65
C PHE A 102 4.19 -3.34 -4.60
N PHE A 103 3.10 -2.90 -5.26
CA PHE A 103 1.81 -3.59 -5.33
C PHE A 103 1.91 -5.04 -5.83
N ASP A 104 2.91 -5.34 -6.67
CA ASP A 104 3.15 -6.63 -7.30
C ASP A 104 4.24 -7.48 -6.63
N THR A 105 4.71 -7.06 -5.45
CA THR A 105 5.68 -7.85 -4.71
C THR A 105 5.00 -9.04 -4.00
N PRO A 106 5.65 -10.21 -3.95
CA PRO A 106 5.07 -11.39 -3.31
C PRO A 106 4.58 -11.13 -1.87
N GLY A 107 5.38 -10.43 -1.07
CA GLY A 107 5.00 -10.12 0.32
C GLY A 107 3.79 -9.19 0.45
N PHE A 108 3.56 -8.30 -0.53
CA PHE A 108 2.37 -7.45 -0.54
C PHE A 108 1.12 -8.27 -0.90
N VAL A 109 1.19 -9.09 -1.94
CA VAL A 109 0.08 -9.96 -2.36
C VAL A 109 -0.25 -10.98 -1.26
N GLN A 110 0.77 -11.59 -0.64
CA GLN A 110 0.62 -12.54 0.45
C GLN A 110 -0.13 -11.95 1.65
N ALA A 111 0.21 -10.75 2.08
CA ALA A 111 -0.46 -10.12 3.22
C ALA A 111 -1.97 -9.91 2.97
N PHE A 112 -2.35 -9.56 1.73
CA PHE A 112 -3.77 -9.46 1.35
C PHE A 112 -4.45 -10.84 1.23
N ALA A 113 -3.73 -11.84 0.74
CA ALA A 113 -4.25 -13.21 0.64
C ALA A 113 -4.51 -13.82 2.03
N ASP A 114 -3.60 -13.64 2.96
CA ASP A 114 -3.76 -14.07 4.36
C ASP A 114 -4.99 -13.40 5.00
N GLY A 115 -5.12 -12.08 4.82
CA GLY A 115 -6.28 -11.33 5.33
C GLY A 115 -7.60 -11.77 4.70
N LEU A 116 -7.62 -12.06 3.39
CA LEU A 116 -8.80 -12.59 2.71
C LEU A 116 -9.16 -14.00 3.21
N GLN A 117 -8.16 -14.86 3.38
CA GLN A 117 -8.35 -16.20 3.92
C GLN A 117 -9.01 -16.17 5.30
N ASP A 118 -8.47 -15.34 6.20
CA ASP A 118 -9.02 -15.22 7.55
C ASP A 118 -10.44 -14.64 7.54
N GLY A 119 -10.68 -13.64 6.71
CA GLY A 119 -12.00 -13.05 6.53
C GLY A 119 -13.03 -14.06 6.00
N LEU A 120 -12.65 -14.87 5.01
CA LEU A 120 -13.53 -15.90 4.45
C LEU A 120 -13.89 -16.96 5.48
N LYS A 121 -12.93 -17.45 6.27
CA LYS A 121 -13.20 -18.42 7.37
C LYS A 121 -14.21 -17.84 8.36
N GLN A 122 -14.01 -16.61 8.80
CA GLN A 122 -14.91 -15.95 9.75
C GLN A 122 -16.34 -15.81 9.18
N VAL A 123 -16.47 -15.40 7.91
CA VAL A 123 -17.79 -15.25 7.28
C VAL A 123 -18.47 -16.60 7.09
N GLN A 124 -17.73 -17.64 6.69
CA GLN A 124 -18.27 -18.99 6.55
C GLN A 124 -18.79 -19.54 7.90
N GLU A 125 -18.04 -19.35 8.98
CA GLU A 125 -18.48 -19.72 10.34
C GLU A 125 -19.74 -18.96 10.74
N GLN A 126 -19.83 -17.66 10.47
CA GLN A 126 -21.01 -16.85 10.75
C GLN A 126 -22.23 -17.31 9.92
N VAL A 127 -22.05 -17.63 8.66
CA VAL A 127 -23.11 -18.15 7.80
C VAL A 127 -23.60 -19.51 8.32
N ALA A 128 -22.69 -20.41 8.68
CA ALA A 128 -23.04 -21.72 9.25
C ALA A 128 -23.81 -21.58 10.58
N ALA A 129 -23.38 -20.69 11.46
CA ALA A 129 -24.07 -20.42 12.73
C ALA A 129 -25.50 -19.91 12.52
N ARG A 130 -25.70 -18.96 11.59
CA ARG A 130 -27.04 -18.44 11.26
C ARG A 130 -27.97 -19.49 10.64
N HIS A 131 -27.41 -20.43 9.90
CA HIS A 131 -28.20 -21.58 9.41
C HIS A 131 -28.61 -22.52 10.55
N ALA A 132 -27.70 -22.78 11.49
CA ALA A 132 -27.95 -23.66 12.61
C ALA A 132 -29.01 -23.12 13.59
N ASP A 133 -29.06 -21.82 13.81
CA ASP A 133 -30.01 -21.15 14.72
C ASP A 133 -31.32 -20.70 14.02
N GLY A 134 -31.45 -20.93 12.71
CA GLY A 134 -32.62 -20.56 11.93
C GLY A 134 -32.80 -19.08 11.66
N THR A 135 -31.79 -18.26 11.93
CA THR A 135 -31.80 -16.80 11.67
C THR A 135 -31.24 -16.44 10.31
N ALA A 136 -30.84 -17.42 9.50
CA ALA A 136 -30.38 -17.19 8.14
C ALA A 136 -31.45 -16.52 7.29
N ALA A 137 -31.16 -15.37 6.72
CA ALA A 137 -32.03 -14.78 5.70
C ALA A 137 -32.19 -15.76 4.53
N ALA A 138 -33.34 -15.71 3.86
CA ALA A 138 -33.62 -16.51 2.67
C ALA A 138 -32.62 -16.17 1.57
N GLY A 139 -31.49 -16.86 1.54
CA GLY A 139 -30.40 -16.71 0.58
C GLY A 139 -29.68 -18.04 0.42
N ASN A 140 -28.93 -18.16 -0.67
CA ASN A 140 -28.18 -19.39 -1.02
C ASN A 140 -26.84 -19.51 -0.29
N GLY A 141 -26.58 -18.68 0.74
CA GLY A 141 -25.31 -18.66 1.49
C GLY A 141 -24.10 -18.18 0.67
N ARG A 142 -24.32 -17.53 -0.48
CA ARG A 142 -23.23 -17.00 -1.29
C ARG A 142 -22.50 -15.86 -0.57
N ILE A 143 -21.19 -15.89 -0.66
CA ILE A 143 -20.30 -14.85 -0.13
C ILE A 143 -19.82 -13.98 -1.29
N ARG A 144 -19.91 -12.67 -1.15
CA ARG A 144 -19.32 -11.73 -2.12
C ARG A 144 -18.09 -11.09 -1.55
N ILE A 145 -16.98 -11.22 -2.27
CA ILE A 145 -15.71 -10.53 -1.98
C ILE A 145 -15.74 -9.17 -2.64
N MET A 146 -15.46 -8.13 -1.89
CA MET A 146 -15.34 -6.77 -2.40
C MET A 146 -13.93 -6.23 -2.15
N PHE A 147 -13.20 -5.92 -3.21
CA PHE A 147 -11.94 -5.20 -3.15
C PHE A 147 -12.21 -3.71 -3.15
N CYS A 148 -11.88 -3.06 -2.04
CA CYS A 148 -12.10 -1.62 -1.86
C CYS A 148 -10.80 -0.86 -2.08
N THR A 149 -10.89 0.25 -2.81
CA THR A 149 -9.77 1.19 -3.01
C THR A 149 -10.26 2.62 -2.86
N HIS A 150 -9.31 3.54 -2.66
CA HIS A 150 -9.65 4.97 -2.60
C HIS A 150 -10.01 5.50 -3.98
N SER A 151 -11.11 6.25 -4.09
CA SER A 151 -11.46 6.93 -5.32
C SER A 151 -10.48 8.08 -5.58
N VAL A 152 -10.09 8.22 -6.84
CA VAL A 152 -9.25 9.33 -7.31
C VAL A 152 -9.95 10.01 -8.51
N PRO A 153 -9.71 11.30 -8.78
CA PRO A 153 -10.20 11.93 -10.00
C PRO A 153 -9.78 11.15 -11.25
N THR A 154 -10.65 11.01 -12.22
CA THR A 154 -10.36 10.28 -13.48
C THR A 154 -9.12 10.83 -14.19
N SER A 155 -8.92 12.16 -14.17
CA SER A 155 -7.74 12.80 -14.72
C SER A 155 -6.45 12.31 -14.03
N ALA A 156 -6.45 12.20 -12.70
CA ALA A 156 -5.30 11.71 -11.94
C ALA A 156 -5.06 10.21 -12.17
N ALA A 157 -6.12 9.41 -12.37
CA ALA A 157 -6.00 8.00 -12.74
C ALA A 157 -5.38 7.84 -14.13
N ASN A 158 -5.81 8.64 -15.10
CA ASN A 158 -5.32 8.59 -16.49
C ASN A 158 -3.86 9.05 -16.62
N GLU A 159 -3.38 9.91 -15.73
CA GLU A 159 -1.98 10.32 -15.67
C GLU A 159 -1.07 9.32 -14.91
N ALA A 160 -1.65 8.27 -14.33
CA ALA A 160 -0.90 7.26 -13.59
C ALA A 160 -0.14 6.31 -14.53
N GLY A 161 1.06 5.93 -14.12
CA GLY A 161 1.89 4.98 -14.85
C GLY A 161 2.67 5.57 -16.03
N PRO A 162 3.36 4.72 -16.79
CA PRO A 162 4.09 5.12 -17.99
C PRO A 162 3.16 5.66 -19.09
N ARG A 163 3.62 6.68 -19.80
CA ARG A 163 2.88 7.25 -20.94
C ARG A 163 2.88 6.31 -22.14
N GLY A 164 1.82 6.34 -22.91
CA GLY A 164 1.73 5.58 -24.19
C GLY A 164 1.42 4.09 -24.00
N ILE A 165 1.05 3.67 -22.80
CA ILE A 165 0.53 2.32 -22.53
C ILE A 165 -0.98 2.41 -22.46
N ASP A 166 -1.64 1.57 -23.25
CA ASP A 166 -3.09 1.38 -23.16
C ASP A 166 -3.38 0.32 -22.09
N TYR A 167 -4.24 0.68 -21.14
CA TYR A 167 -4.58 -0.17 -20.01
C TYR A 167 -6.02 -0.69 -20.18
N GLU A 168 -6.21 -2.00 -20.14
CA GLU A 168 -7.51 -2.65 -20.25
C GLU A 168 -8.51 -2.10 -19.21
N GLY A 169 -8.07 -1.81 -18.01
CA GLY A 169 -8.87 -1.16 -16.96
C GLY A 169 -9.07 0.35 -17.13
N GLY A 170 -8.67 0.93 -18.28
CA GLY A 170 -8.78 2.36 -18.59
C GLY A 170 -7.67 3.24 -18.00
N SER A 171 -6.95 2.78 -16.99
CA SER A 171 -5.79 3.49 -16.42
C SER A 171 -4.87 2.54 -15.65
N ALA A 172 -3.61 2.95 -15.49
CA ALA A 172 -2.67 2.18 -14.66
C ALA A 172 -3.17 2.03 -13.22
N TYR A 173 -3.84 3.03 -12.67
CA TYR A 173 -4.39 2.95 -11.32
C TYR A 173 -5.39 1.81 -11.18
N VAL A 174 -6.40 1.76 -12.04
CA VAL A 174 -7.44 0.72 -12.04
C VAL A 174 -6.84 -0.65 -12.33
N GLU A 175 -6.06 -0.75 -13.41
CA GLU A 175 -5.47 -2.00 -13.86
C GLU A 175 -4.61 -2.67 -12.78
N LYS A 176 -3.79 -1.88 -12.06
CA LYS A 176 -2.92 -2.45 -11.01
C LYS A 176 -3.70 -2.92 -9.78
N HIS A 177 -4.81 -2.28 -9.44
CA HIS A 177 -5.71 -2.79 -8.40
C HIS A 177 -6.38 -4.11 -8.81
N LEU A 178 -6.88 -4.20 -10.05
CA LEU A 178 -7.46 -5.44 -10.59
C LEU A 178 -6.43 -6.57 -10.66
N GLN A 179 -5.19 -6.28 -11.07
CA GLN A 179 -4.11 -7.27 -11.08
C GLN A 179 -3.82 -7.82 -9.69
N VAL A 180 -3.77 -6.98 -8.66
CA VAL A 180 -3.58 -7.43 -7.27
C VAL A 180 -4.78 -8.26 -6.80
N ALA A 181 -6.01 -7.82 -7.06
CA ALA A 181 -7.20 -8.58 -6.71
C ALA A 181 -7.17 -9.99 -7.32
N ARG A 182 -6.86 -10.09 -8.62
CA ARG A 182 -6.72 -11.39 -9.31
C ARG A 182 -5.60 -12.25 -8.71
N ALA A 183 -4.44 -11.64 -8.39
CA ALA A 183 -3.32 -12.36 -7.79
C ALA A 183 -3.64 -12.89 -6.39
N VAL A 184 -4.34 -12.11 -5.57
CA VAL A 184 -4.81 -12.51 -4.23
C VAL A 184 -5.79 -13.68 -4.34
N LEU A 185 -6.76 -13.60 -5.24
CA LEU A 185 -7.72 -14.70 -5.47
C LEU A 185 -7.04 -15.96 -5.99
N ALA A 186 -6.11 -15.81 -6.94
CA ALA A 186 -5.35 -16.94 -7.46
C ALA A 186 -4.53 -17.63 -6.36
N TRP A 187 -3.93 -16.84 -5.47
CA TRP A 187 -3.19 -17.38 -4.34
C TRP A 187 -4.11 -18.19 -3.39
N VAL A 188 -5.28 -17.65 -3.04
CA VAL A 188 -6.26 -18.37 -2.18
C VAL A 188 -6.79 -19.60 -2.90
N GLN A 189 -7.04 -19.52 -4.20
CA GLN A 189 -7.47 -20.68 -5.01
C GLN A 189 -6.42 -21.80 -4.99
N GLU A 190 -5.15 -21.47 -5.11
CA GLU A 190 -4.06 -22.46 -5.12
C GLU A 190 -3.84 -23.13 -3.76
N HIS A 191 -4.00 -22.41 -2.67
CA HIS A 191 -3.64 -22.88 -1.33
C HIS A 191 -4.85 -23.31 -0.48
N HIS A 192 -6.03 -22.77 -0.77
CA HIS A 192 -7.25 -22.92 0.02
C HIS A 192 -8.51 -22.93 -0.85
N GLU A 193 -8.53 -23.72 -1.90
CA GLU A 193 -9.59 -23.76 -2.93
C GLU A 193 -11.00 -23.78 -2.32
N SER A 194 -11.24 -24.62 -1.32
CA SER A 194 -12.55 -24.76 -0.67
C SER A 194 -13.08 -23.49 0.00
N LEU A 195 -12.21 -22.51 0.31
CA LEU A 195 -12.65 -21.22 0.86
C LEU A 195 -13.35 -20.35 -0.19
N LEU A 196 -13.11 -20.60 -1.47
CA LEU A 196 -13.75 -19.88 -2.58
C LEU A 196 -15.02 -20.56 -3.07
N ASP A 197 -15.38 -21.71 -2.51
CA ASP A 197 -16.65 -22.37 -2.81
C ASP A 197 -17.81 -21.43 -2.48
N ASN A 198 -18.76 -21.31 -3.42
CA ASN A 198 -19.93 -20.45 -3.27
C ASN A 198 -19.59 -18.95 -3.06
N THR A 199 -18.43 -18.48 -3.57
CA THR A 199 -18.04 -17.07 -3.57
C THR A 199 -18.09 -16.45 -4.95
N ASP A 200 -18.23 -15.11 -5.02
CA ASP A 200 -18.02 -14.29 -6.22
C ASP A 200 -17.31 -12.98 -5.86
N TRP A 201 -16.82 -12.20 -6.86
CA TRP A 201 -16.11 -10.92 -6.66
C TRP A 201 -16.33 -9.93 -7.81
#